data_5e4da64577511f9036d3137c0ed94eef
#
_entry.id   5e4da64577511f9036d3137c0ed94eef
#
_cell.length_a   1.000
_cell.length_b   1.000
_cell.length_c   1.000
_cell.angle_alpha   90.00
_cell.angle_beta   90.00
_cell.angle_gamma   90.00
#
_symmetry.space_group_name_H-M   'P 1'
#
loop_
_entity.id
_entity.type
_entity.pdbx_description
1 polymer ?
#
loop_
_entity_poly.entity_id
_entity_poly.type
_entity_poly.pdbx_seq_one_letter_code
_entity_poly.pdbx_strand_id
1 'polypeptide(L)'
;MVLYTPGKTSGYPSEKIDSGIRFYFLGGAEEVGNVGCIIEDNTGTRLLIDYGMAPTRPPKYPSESPRVSDAIITHSHIDHIGMVPWLAGAYGTTLHGSSLTAKVSEIMWRDTYKVSSIENYPLSWDK
;
A
#
# COMPACT_ATOMS: atom_id res chain seq x y z
N MET A 1 -3.49 -1.45 23.75
CA MET A 1 -2.16 -0.83 23.63
C MET A 1 -1.76 -0.83 22.16
N VAL A 2 -1.30 0.27 21.65
CA VAL A 2 -0.80 0.39 20.28
C VAL A 2 0.72 0.27 20.30
N LEU A 3 1.27 -0.70 19.54
CA LEU A 3 2.71 -0.91 19.42
C LEU A 3 3.18 -0.49 18.03
N TYR A 4 4.12 0.41 17.97
CA TYR A 4 4.83 0.78 16.76
C TYR A 4 6.15 0.02 16.68
N THR A 5 6.40 -0.64 15.57
CA THR A 5 7.67 -1.35 15.32
C THR A 5 8.43 -0.65 14.20
N PRO A 6 9.34 0.28 14.53
CA PRO A 6 10.11 0.96 13.51
C PRO A 6 11.16 0.01 12.90
N GLY A 7 11.37 0.13 11.61
CA GLY A 7 12.61 -0.31 10.95
C GLY A 7 12.81 -1.81 10.73
N LYS A 8 11.82 -2.66 10.87
CA LYS A 8 11.92 -4.02 10.32
C LYS A 8 11.56 -4.01 8.84
N THR A 9 12.57 -4.04 8.00
CA THR A 9 12.44 -4.03 6.53
C THR A 9 12.11 -5.40 5.95
N SER A 10 12.02 -6.44 6.74
CA SER A 10 11.76 -7.80 6.28
C SER A 10 10.71 -8.48 7.14
N GLY A 11 9.55 -8.70 6.54
CA GLY A 11 8.52 -9.58 7.07
C GLY A 11 7.65 -8.98 8.18
N TYR A 12 6.46 -9.51 8.26
CA TYR A 12 5.55 -9.24 9.37
C TYR A 12 6.21 -9.63 10.69
N PRO A 13 6.03 -8.85 11.75
CA PRO A 13 6.46 -9.28 13.07
C PRO A 13 5.86 -10.66 13.37
N SER A 14 6.70 -11.65 13.59
CA SER A 14 6.28 -13.03 13.85
C SER A 14 5.70 -13.24 15.25
N GLU A 15 5.80 -12.23 16.09
CA GLU A 15 5.34 -12.33 17.48
C GLU A 15 3.87 -11.95 17.56
N LYS A 16 3.08 -12.85 18.17
CA LYS A 16 1.71 -12.54 18.58
C LYS A 16 1.73 -11.43 19.62
N ILE A 17 0.82 -10.49 19.48
CA ILE A 17 0.54 -9.51 20.53
C ILE A 17 -0.52 -10.11 21.46
N ASP A 18 -0.27 -10.06 22.76
CA ASP A 18 -1.20 -10.63 23.75
C ASP A 18 -2.51 -9.84 23.84
N SER A 19 -2.44 -8.54 23.57
CA SER A 19 -3.61 -7.66 23.55
C SER A 19 -3.32 -6.38 22.77
N GLY A 20 -4.38 -5.72 22.27
CA GLY A 20 -4.28 -4.43 21.62
C GLY A 20 -4.10 -4.52 20.11
N ILE A 21 -3.57 -3.45 19.55
CA ILE A 21 -3.37 -3.27 18.10
C ILE A 21 -1.90 -2.96 17.84
N ARG A 22 -1.36 -3.59 16.84
CA ARG A 22 -0.02 -3.31 16.32
C ARG A 22 -0.14 -2.67 14.95
N PHE A 23 0.74 -1.72 14.65
CA PHE A 23 0.86 -1.18 13.31
C PHE A 23 2.32 -1.02 12.89
N TYR A 24 2.56 -1.04 11.60
CA TYR A 24 3.87 -0.77 11.03
C TYR A 24 3.74 -0.23 9.60
N PHE A 25 4.75 0.51 9.15
CA PHE A 25 4.78 1.13 7.84
C PHE A 25 5.57 0.30 6.84
N LEU A 26 5.03 0.18 5.63
CA LEU A 26 5.71 -0.39 4.47
C LEU A 26 6.49 0.68 3.69
N GLY A 27 6.18 1.93 3.93
CA GLY A 27 6.78 3.11 3.37
C GLY A 27 6.07 4.36 3.83
N GLY A 28 6.64 5.54 3.56
CA GLY A 28 6.04 6.84 3.87
C GLY A 28 6.19 7.30 5.31
N ALA A 29 6.84 6.55 6.20
CA ALA A 29 7.03 6.96 7.60
C ALA A 29 8.25 7.87 7.80
N GLU A 30 9.34 7.59 7.08
CA GLU A 30 10.59 8.36 7.16
C GLU A 30 10.90 9.10 5.85
N GLU A 31 10.02 9.00 4.88
CA GLU A 31 10.15 9.62 3.56
C GLU A 31 8.77 10.02 3.03
N VAL A 32 8.74 10.88 2.03
CA VAL A 32 7.50 11.25 1.32
C VAL A 32 7.27 10.29 0.15
N GLY A 33 6.06 9.78 0.04
CA GLY A 33 5.66 8.85 -1.03
C GLY A 33 5.62 7.39 -0.58
N ASN A 34 5.33 6.50 -1.51
CA ASN A 34 5.22 5.04 -1.32
C ASN A 34 4.55 4.61 0.00
N VAL A 35 3.46 5.30 0.36
CA VAL A 35 2.76 5.11 1.65
C VAL A 35 2.11 3.74 1.72
N GLY A 36 2.26 3.09 2.86
CA GLY A 36 1.56 1.86 3.21
C GLY A 36 1.66 1.63 4.71
N CYS A 37 0.53 1.34 5.35
CA CYS A 37 0.47 1.06 6.79
C CYS A 37 -0.36 -0.19 7.05
N ILE A 38 0.22 -1.16 7.73
CA ILE A 38 -0.50 -2.34 8.22
C ILE A 38 -0.95 -2.10 9.65
N ILE A 39 -2.21 -2.42 9.91
CA ILE A 39 -2.77 -2.52 11.25
C ILE A 39 -3.14 -3.98 11.49
N GLU A 40 -2.75 -4.51 12.63
CA GLU A 40 -3.00 -5.90 13.01
C GLU A 40 -3.49 -5.99 14.44
N ASP A 41 -4.52 -6.78 14.69
CA ASP A 41 -5.03 -7.07 16.02
C ASP A 41 -4.41 -8.35 16.61
N ASN A 42 -4.76 -8.68 17.84
CA ASN A 42 -4.26 -9.86 18.54
C ASN A 42 -4.81 -11.20 17.99
N THR A 43 -5.78 -11.18 17.09
CA THR A 43 -6.31 -12.38 16.40
C THR A 43 -5.57 -12.70 15.11
N GLY A 44 -4.70 -11.78 14.66
CA GLY A 44 -4.01 -11.87 13.38
C GLY A 44 -4.82 -11.26 12.21
N THR A 45 -5.94 -10.59 12.48
CA THR A 45 -6.66 -9.83 11.47
C THR A 45 -5.85 -8.61 11.07
N ARG A 46 -5.64 -8.44 9.77
CA ARG A 46 -4.83 -7.35 9.22
C ARG A 46 -5.63 -6.49 8.27
N LEU A 47 -5.36 -5.20 8.34
CA LEU A 47 -5.92 -4.19 7.46
C LEU A 47 -4.77 -3.35 6.90
N LEU A 48 -4.75 -3.16 5.60
CA LEU A 48 -3.81 -2.25 4.96
C LEU A 48 -4.47 -0.89 4.76
N ILE A 49 -3.75 0.19 5.05
CA ILE A 49 -4.16 1.56 4.74
C ILE A 49 -3.20 2.11 3.72
N ASP A 50 -3.71 2.40 2.54
CA ASP A 50 -3.00 2.85 1.35
C ASP A 50 -1.90 1.87 0.89
N TYR A 51 -1.56 1.93 -0.39
CA TYR A 51 -0.45 1.20 -0.98
C TYR A 51 0.03 1.96 -2.21
N GLY A 52 0.94 2.86 -1.96
CA GLY A 52 1.34 3.88 -2.90
C GLY A 52 2.67 3.63 -3.59
N MET A 53 3.01 4.57 -4.45
CA MET A 53 4.28 4.62 -5.15
C MET A 53 4.78 6.06 -5.11
N ALA A 54 6.04 6.25 -4.72
CA ALA A 54 6.65 7.56 -4.83
C ALA A 54 6.99 7.86 -6.29
N PRO A 55 6.46 8.94 -6.87
CA PRO A 55 6.68 9.28 -8.28
C PRO A 55 8.04 9.96 -8.48
N THR A 56 9.07 9.37 -7.97
CA THR A 56 10.47 9.77 -8.16
C THR A 56 11.04 9.17 -9.44
N ARG A 57 12.26 9.52 -9.82
CA ARG A 57 12.93 8.97 -11.00
C ARG A 57 14.22 8.26 -10.60
N PRO A 58 14.27 6.92 -10.53
CA PRO A 58 13.15 5.98 -10.75
C PRO A 58 12.11 6.01 -9.62
N PRO A 59 10.91 5.49 -9.85
CA PRO A 59 9.89 5.38 -8.81
C PRO A 59 10.33 4.53 -7.63
N LYS A 60 9.85 4.85 -6.44
CA LYS A 60 10.04 4.03 -5.23
C LYS A 60 8.73 3.34 -4.86
N TYR A 61 8.86 2.12 -4.40
CA TYR A 61 7.76 1.25 -4.02
C TYR A 61 7.77 0.97 -2.52
N PRO A 62 6.65 0.52 -1.93
CA PRO A 62 6.66 -0.01 -0.57
C PRO A 62 7.65 -1.16 -0.40
N SER A 63 8.15 -1.36 0.81
CA SER A 63 9.17 -2.37 1.10
C SER A 63 8.70 -3.81 0.93
N GLU A 64 7.40 -4.03 0.99
CA GLU A 64 6.78 -5.35 0.93
C GLU A 64 5.46 -5.32 0.16
N SER A 65 5.07 -6.50 -0.32
CA SER A 65 3.77 -6.76 -0.94
C SER A 65 2.90 -7.58 0.03
N PRO A 66 2.10 -6.93 0.86
CA PRO A 66 1.37 -7.60 1.93
C PRO A 66 0.17 -8.38 1.39
N ARG A 67 0.07 -9.64 1.73
CA ARG A 67 -1.13 -10.43 1.46
C ARG A 67 -2.19 -10.10 2.52
N VAL A 68 -3.12 -9.24 2.16
CA VAL A 68 -4.24 -8.81 3.01
C VAL A 68 -5.56 -9.00 2.29
N SER A 69 -6.62 -9.31 3.05
CA SER A 69 -7.96 -9.45 2.49
C SER A 69 -8.61 -8.11 2.18
N ASP A 70 -8.28 -7.10 2.96
CA ASP A 70 -8.93 -5.80 2.92
C ASP A 70 -7.91 -4.65 2.97
N ALA A 71 -8.16 -3.61 2.19
CA ALA A 71 -7.38 -2.38 2.21
C ALA A 71 -8.30 -1.16 2.17
N ILE A 72 -8.00 -0.17 2.99
CA ILE A 72 -8.65 1.15 2.98
C ILE A 72 -7.81 2.10 2.15
N ILE A 73 -8.45 2.80 1.22
CA ILE A 73 -7.84 3.81 0.38
C ILE A 73 -8.32 5.18 0.85
N THR A 74 -7.41 5.98 1.37
CA THR A 74 -7.75 7.27 1.98
C THR A 74 -8.09 8.31 0.93
N HIS A 75 -7.31 8.41 -0.14
CA HIS A 75 -7.53 9.33 -1.25
C HIS A 75 -6.73 8.90 -2.48
N SER A 76 -6.89 9.62 -3.59
CA SER A 76 -6.46 9.20 -4.92
C SER A 76 -5.08 9.73 -5.35
N HIS A 77 -4.23 10.21 -4.46
CA HIS A 77 -2.87 10.57 -4.81
C HIS A 77 -2.00 9.33 -5.07
N ILE A 78 -1.10 9.39 -6.04
CA ILE A 78 -0.31 8.23 -6.50
C ILE A 78 0.59 7.64 -5.41
N ASP A 79 1.06 8.46 -4.50
CA ASP A 79 1.83 8.03 -3.34
C ASP A 79 1.02 7.24 -2.30
N HIS A 80 -0.30 7.19 -2.47
CA HIS A 80 -1.24 6.41 -1.67
C HIS A 80 -1.89 5.24 -2.43
N ILE A 81 -1.98 5.34 -3.76
CA ILE A 81 -2.70 4.35 -4.57
C ILE A 81 -1.86 3.66 -5.65
N GLY A 82 -0.63 4.10 -5.88
CA GLY A 82 0.16 3.71 -7.05
C GLY A 82 0.38 2.20 -7.21
N MET A 83 0.38 1.45 -6.12
CA MET A 83 0.57 0.00 -6.12
C MET A 83 -0.70 -0.79 -5.77
N VAL A 84 -1.83 -0.13 -5.56
CA VAL A 84 -3.12 -0.79 -5.25
C VAL A 84 -3.56 -1.78 -6.32
N PRO A 85 -3.40 -1.53 -7.63
CA PRO A 85 -3.75 -2.51 -8.65
C PRO A 85 -3.01 -3.85 -8.49
N TRP A 86 -1.78 -3.82 -8.00
CA TRP A 86 -1.04 -5.05 -7.68
C TRP A 86 -1.75 -5.89 -6.62
N LEU A 87 -2.22 -5.27 -5.55
CA LEU A 87 -2.95 -5.98 -4.47
C LEU A 87 -4.21 -6.65 -5.00
N ALA A 88 -4.99 -5.93 -5.79
CA ALA A 88 -6.22 -6.45 -6.37
C ALA A 88 -5.94 -7.61 -7.33
N GLY A 89 -4.96 -7.46 -8.21
CA GLY A 89 -4.60 -8.48 -9.21
C GLY A 89 -3.92 -9.70 -8.60
N ALA A 90 -2.97 -9.52 -7.69
CA ALA A 90 -2.18 -10.61 -7.14
C ALA A 90 -2.89 -11.38 -6.02
N TYR A 91 -3.67 -10.69 -5.19
CA TYR A 91 -4.24 -11.26 -3.98
C TYR A 91 -5.76 -11.20 -3.89
N GLY A 92 -6.42 -10.52 -4.83
CA GLY A 92 -7.87 -10.31 -4.77
C GLY A 92 -8.30 -9.47 -3.57
N THR A 93 -7.44 -8.57 -3.10
CA THR A 93 -7.72 -7.69 -1.95
C THR A 93 -8.97 -6.85 -2.21
N THR A 94 -9.89 -6.84 -1.27
CA THR A 94 -11.07 -5.97 -1.31
C THR A 94 -10.67 -4.55 -0.94
N LEU A 95 -11.03 -3.60 -1.80
CA LEU A 95 -10.69 -2.19 -1.61
C LEU A 95 -11.88 -1.42 -1.05
N HIS A 96 -11.64 -0.64 -0.01
CA HIS A 96 -12.63 0.21 0.64
C HIS A 96 -12.23 1.68 0.48
N GLY A 97 -13.14 2.50 0.02
CA GLY A 97 -12.90 3.92 -0.19
C GLY A 97 -14.16 4.65 -0.62
N SER A 98 -14.08 5.97 -0.77
CA SER A 98 -15.20 6.74 -1.30
C SER A 98 -15.39 6.49 -2.79
N SER A 99 -16.62 6.69 -3.28
CA SER A 99 -16.92 6.59 -4.71
C SER A 99 -16.12 7.59 -5.56
N LEU A 100 -15.83 8.76 -5.00
CA LEU A 100 -14.98 9.75 -5.65
C LEU A 100 -13.52 9.26 -5.77
N THR A 101 -12.97 8.73 -4.67
CA THR A 101 -11.63 8.13 -4.66
C THR A 101 -11.53 7.02 -5.72
N ALA A 102 -12.51 6.13 -5.80
CA ALA A 102 -12.50 5.05 -6.79
C ALA A 102 -12.45 5.58 -8.24
N LYS A 103 -13.28 6.55 -8.57
CA LYS A 103 -13.33 7.14 -9.92
C LYS A 103 -12.04 7.86 -10.30
N VAL A 104 -11.49 8.66 -9.38
CA VAL A 104 -10.24 9.40 -9.65
C VAL A 104 -9.05 8.45 -9.69
N SER A 105 -9.02 7.44 -8.84
CA SER A 105 -7.95 6.43 -8.83
C SER A 105 -7.84 5.70 -10.17
N GLU A 106 -8.95 5.35 -10.79
CA GLU A 106 -8.94 4.72 -12.12
C GLU A 106 -8.21 5.59 -13.16
N ILE A 107 -8.48 6.89 -13.16
CA ILE A 107 -7.81 7.83 -14.06
C ILE A 107 -6.31 7.89 -13.76
N MET A 108 -5.95 7.98 -12.48
CA MET A 108 -4.56 8.04 -12.02
C MET A 108 -3.77 6.78 -12.39
N TRP A 109 -4.36 5.61 -12.24
CA TRP A 109 -3.72 4.34 -12.61
C TRP A 109 -3.48 4.24 -14.12
N ARG A 110 -4.45 4.62 -14.93
CA ARG A 110 -4.31 4.66 -16.40
C ARG A 110 -3.19 5.61 -16.83
N ASP A 111 -3.10 6.78 -16.20
CA ASP A 111 -2.03 7.74 -16.44
C ASP A 111 -0.66 7.21 -16.01
N THR A 112 -0.58 6.64 -14.82
CA THR A 112 0.64 6.00 -14.30
C THR A 112 1.14 4.89 -15.23
N TYR A 113 0.25 4.04 -15.72
CA TYR A 113 0.59 3.00 -16.69
C TYR A 113 1.17 3.60 -17.97
N LYS A 114 0.53 4.63 -18.50
CA LYS A 114 0.99 5.32 -19.70
C LYS A 114 2.37 5.95 -19.52
N VAL A 115 2.56 6.69 -18.44
CA VAL A 115 3.85 7.34 -18.14
C VAL A 115 4.96 6.29 -17.94
N SER A 116 4.70 5.24 -17.19
CA SER A 116 5.66 4.16 -16.96
C SER A 116 6.06 3.47 -18.27
N SER A 117 5.11 3.28 -19.17
CA SER A 117 5.37 2.70 -20.49
C SER A 117 6.24 3.59 -21.38
N ILE A 118 6.04 4.91 -21.33
CA ILE A 118 6.82 5.89 -22.10
C ILE A 118 8.24 6.01 -21.54
N GLU A 119 8.38 6.07 -20.22
CA GLU A 119 9.64 6.31 -19.52
C GLU A 119 10.43 5.02 -19.26
N ASN A 120 9.89 3.86 -19.65
CA ASN A 120 10.49 2.54 -19.38
C ASN A 120 10.71 2.26 -17.88
N TYR A 121 9.82 2.74 -17.03
CA TYR A 121 9.87 2.42 -15.61
C TYR A 121 9.24 1.04 -15.35
N PRO A 122 9.85 0.24 -14.47
CA PRO A 122 9.23 -1.01 -14.07
C PRO A 122 7.91 -0.75 -13.34
N LEU A 123 6.84 -1.40 -13.78
CA LEU A 123 5.56 -1.37 -13.12
C LEU A 123 5.15 -2.83 -12.86
N SER A 124 4.80 -3.14 -11.63
CA SER A 124 4.48 -4.52 -11.23
C SER A 124 3.06 -4.95 -11.60
N TRP A 125 2.29 -4.08 -12.20
CA TRP A 125 0.93 -4.35 -12.65
C TRP A 125 0.70 -3.80 -14.07
N ASP A 126 -0.30 -4.36 -14.75
CA ASP A 126 -0.72 -3.98 -16.11
C ASP A 126 -2.17 -3.46 -16.13
N LYS A 127 -2.71 -3.22 -17.31
CA LYS A 127 -4.09 -2.71 -17.49
C LYS A 127 -5.15 -3.67 -16.97
#